data_0e8a86f43efedde9116ff914a64866c5
#
_entry.id   0e8a86f43efedde9116ff914a64866c5
#
_cell.length_a   1.000
_cell.length_b   1.000
_cell.length_c   1.000
_cell.angle_alpha   90.00
_cell.angle_beta   90.00
_cell.angle_gamma   90.00
#
_symmetry.space_group_name_H-M   'P 1'
#
loop_
_entity.id
_entity.type
_entity.pdbx_description
1 polymer ?
#
loop_
_entity_poly.entity_id
_entity_poly.type
_entity_poly.pdbx_seq_one_letter_code
_entity_poly.pdbx_strand_id
1 'polypeptide(L)'
;MNIDQIKKEFPIFDEKIQNNDLVYLDSANSSQKPKLVVDRINEFYTKQFSNVGRSVHYLAVAATNLYENTRTSVQKYINAKDKNEIVFTKGAKAIHQAQ
;
A
#
# COMPACT_ATOMS: atom_id res chain seq x y z
N MET A 1 2.40 -22.40 -7.83
CA MET A 1 2.73 -20.95 -7.88
C MET A 1 3.84 -20.75 -8.90
N ASN A 2 3.66 -19.87 -9.88
CA ASN A 2 4.68 -19.60 -10.90
C ASN A 2 5.51 -18.37 -10.48
N ILE A 3 6.73 -18.60 -10.05
CA ILE A 3 7.64 -17.54 -9.56
C ILE A 3 7.96 -16.53 -10.65
N ASP A 4 8.13 -16.97 -11.90
CA ASP A 4 8.45 -16.07 -13.01
C ASP A 4 7.29 -15.11 -13.32
N GLN A 5 6.06 -15.57 -13.22
CA GLN A 5 4.88 -14.71 -13.36
C GLN A 5 4.79 -13.69 -12.21
N ILE A 6 5.07 -14.11 -10.97
CA ILE A 6 5.07 -13.21 -9.83
C ILE A 6 6.16 -12.16 -9.97
N LYS A 7 7.36 -12.53 -10.41
CA LYS A 7 8.47 -11.57 -10.64
C LYS A 7 8.09 -10.48 -11.66
N LYS A 8 7.30 -10.80 -12.68
CA LYS A 8 6.84 -9.84 -13.68
C LYS A 8 5.91 -8.76 -13.13
N GLU A 9 5.27 -9.02 -12.00
CA GLU A 9 4.45 -8.01 -11.30
C GLU A 9 5.30 -6.88 -10.66
N PHE A 10 6.61 -7.08 -10.56
CA PHE A 10 7.54 -6.15 -9.91
C PHE A 10 8.50 -5.56 -10.94
N PRO A 11 8.26 -4.31 -11.39
CA PRO A 11 9.06 -3.68 -12.46
C PRO A 11 10.55 -3.59 -12.16
N ILE A 12 10.95 -3.54 -10.89
CA ILE A 12 12.36 -3.46 -10.51
C ILE A 12 13.19 -4.62 -11.03
N PHE A 13 12.59 -5.80 -11.23
CA PHE A 13 13.31 -6.96 -11.73
C PHE A 13 13.62 -6.92 -13.24
N ASP A 14 13.10 -5.92 -13.95
CA ASP A 14 13.49 -5.64 -15.33
C ASP A 14 14.84 -4.90 -15.40
N GLU A 15 15.29 -4.31 -14.28
CA GLU A 15 16.55 -3.61 -14.20
C GLU A 15 17.74 -4.58 -14.15
N LYS A 16 18.82 -4.21 -14.87
CA LYS A 16 20.08 -4.95 -14.85
C LYS A 16 21.08 -4.22 -13.96
N ILE A 17 21.72 -4.96 -13.06
CA ILE A 17 22.77 -4.45 -12.19
C ILE A 17 24.10 -5.00 -12.68
N GLN A 18 24.95 -4.12 -13.21
CA GLN A 18 26.25 -4.50 -13.80
C GLN A 18 26.09 -5.64 -14.84
N ASN A 19 25.08 -5.52 -15.72
CA ASN A 19 24.70 -6.51 -16.74
C ASN A 19 24.19 -7.85 -16.21
N ASN A 20 23.90 -7.95 -14.92
CA ASN A 20 23.32 -9.15 -14.31
C ASN A 20 21.86 -8.91 -13.88
N ASP A 21 21.10 -9.96 -13.78
CA ASP A 21 19.75 -9.92 -13.23
C ASP A 21 19.80 -9.50 -11.75
N LEU A 22 18.84 -8.68 -11.35
CA LEU A 22 18.73 -8.27 -9.95
C LEU A 22 18.34 -9.47 -9.08
N VAL A 23 19.11 -9.69 -8.03
CA VAL A 23 18.76 -10.53 -6.90
C VAL A 23 18.57 -9.64 -5.67
N TYR A 24 17.37 -9.63 -5.12
CA TYR A 24 17.02 -8.77 -3.97
C TYR A 24 16.67 -9.63 -2.76
N LEU A 25 17.44 -9.50 -1.68
CA LEU A 25 17.32 -10.33 -0.47
C LEU A 25 17.05 -9.52 0.81
N ASP A 26 16.66 -8.24 0.66
CA ASP A 26 16.51 -7.32 1.80
C ASP A 26 15.04 -6.93 2.07
N SER A 27 14.10 -7.82 1.77
CA SER A 27 12.67 -7.55 1.97
C SER A 27 12.28 -7.33 3.43
N ALA A 28 13.12 -7.77 4.38
CA ALA A 28 12.91 -7.52 5.80
C ALA A 28 13.01 -6.03 6.15
N ASN A 29 13.88 -5.29 5.48
CA ASN A 29 13.99 -3.84 5.63
C ASN A 29 13.00 -3.09 4.74
N SER A 30 12.92 -3.47 3.47
CA SER A 30 12.08 -2.76 2.50
C SER A 30 11.64 -3.71 1.39
N SER A 31 10.36 -3.95 1.30
CA SER A 31 9.79 -4.77 0.23
C SER A 31 9.73 -4.00 -1.08
N GLN A 32 10.04 -4.66 -2.18
CA GLN A 32 9.83 -4.11 -3.52
C GLN A 32 8.34 -3.92 -3.80
N LYS A 33 8.02 -3.03 -4.71
CA LYS A 33 6.62 -2.63 -4.97
C LYS A 33 6.12 -3.28 -6.27
N PRO A 34 4.99 -3.99 -6.22
CA PRO A 34 4.34 -4.46 -7.44
C PRO A 34 3.77 -3.29 -8.25
N LYS A 35 3.74 -3.46 -9.56
CA LYS A 35 3.21 -2.45 -10.49
C LYS A 35 1.81 -1.99 -10.12
N LEU A 36 0.94 -2.89 -9.70
CA LEU A 36 -0.43 -2.59 -9.28
C LEU A 36 -0.46 -1.53 -8.16
N VAL A 37 0.44 -1.64 -7.19
CA VAL A 37 0.51 -0.68 -6.07
C VAL A 37 1.06 0.67 -6.53
N VAL A 38 2.11 0.65 -7.36
CA VAL A 38 2.69 1.89 -7.92
C VAL A 38 1.68 2.65 -8.76
N ASP A 39 0.97 1.96 -9.65
CA ASP A 39 -0.05 2.56 -10.51
C ASP A 39 -1.20 3.13 -9.67
N ARG A 40 -1.61 2.45 -8.61
CA ARG A 40 -2.69 2.92 -7.72
C ARG A 40 -2.29 4.18 -6.95
N ILE A 41 -1.05 4.25 -6.46
CA ILE A 41 -0.53 5.46 -5.79
C ILE A 41 -0.48 6.62 -6.78
N ASN A 42 0.02 6.38 -8.00
CA ASN A 42 0.08 7.39 -9.04
C ASN A 42 -1.32 7.93 -9.41
N GLU A 43 -2.31 7.05 -9.56
CA GLU A 43 -3.70 7.43 -9.81
C GLU A 43 -4.25 8.30 -8.68
N PHE A 44 -4.01 7.92 -7.42
CA PHE A 44 -4.46 8.69 -6.28
C PHE A 44 -3.87 10.10 -6.27
N TYR A 45 -2.55 10.22 -6.39
CA TYR A 45 -1.89 11.53 -6.36
C TYR A 45 -2.23 12.42 -7.56
N THR A 46 -2.48 11.85 -8.73
CA THR A 46 -2.76 12.64 -9.93
C THR A 46 -4.23 13.02 -10.09
N LYS A 47 -5.17 12.27 -9.50
CA LYS A 47 -6.59 12.42 -9.76
C LYS A 47 -7.49 12.52 -8.53
N GLN A 48 -7.04 12.07 -7.37
CA GLN A 48 -7.92 11.85 -6.21
C GLN A 48 -7.37 12.43 -4.91
N PHE A 49 -6.17 13.00 -4.94
CA PHE A 49 -5.50 13.45 -3.73
C PHE A 49 -6.27 14.56 -3.03
N SER A 50 -6.52 14.34 -1.75
CA SER A 50 -7.02 15.34 -0.81
C SER A 50 -6.77 14.86 0.61
N ASN A 51 -7.05 15.74 1.58
CA ASN A 51 -7.04 15.35 2.98
C ASN A 51 -8.17 14.37 3.29
N VAL A 52 -7.90 13.46 4.22
CA VAL A 52 -8.89 12.56 4.80
C VAL A 52 -9.40 13.19 6.10
N GLY A 53 -10.72 13.19 6.31
CA GLY A 53 -11.30 13.72 7.54
C GLY A 53 -12.66 14.37 7.36
N ARG A 54 -12.88 15.48 8.08
CA ARG A 54 -14.20 16.12 8.19
C ARG A 54 -14.50 17.17 7.13
N SER A 55 -13.64 17.31 6.13
CA SER A 55 -13.89 18.26 5.02
C SER A 55 -15.06 17.79 4.15
N VAL A 56 -15.82 18.76 3.65
CA VAL A 56 -17.06 18.49 2.91
C VAL A 56 -16.95 18.67 1.39
N HIS A 57 -15.78 19.10 0.89
CA HIS A 57 -15.62 19.22 -0.56
C HIS A 57 -15.43 17.85 -1.22
N TYR A 58 -15.74 17.77 -2.50
CA TYR A 58 -15.82 16.51 -3.25
C TYR A 58 -14.57 15.61 -3.10
N LEU A 59 -13.38 16.16 -3.30
CA LEU A 59 -12.14 15.37 -3.23
C LEU A 59 -11.87 14.83 -1.83
N ALA A 60 -12.17 15.60 -0.78
CA ALA A 60 -11.97 15.13 0.60
C ALA A 60 -12.94 14.01 0.96
N VAL A 61 -14.19 14.12 0.52
CA VAL A 61 -15.20 13.05 0.72
C VAL A 61 -14.77 11.79 -0.03
N ALA A 62 -14.33 11.92 -1.27
CA ALA A 62 -13.86 10.79 -2.07
C ALA A 62 -12.61 10.14 -1.45
N ALA A 63 -11.63 10.92 -1.00
CA ALA A 63 -10.42 10.42 -0.32
C ALA A 63 -10.77 9.71 1.00
N THR A 64 -11.69 10.26 1.77
CA THR A 64 -12.18 9.66 3.02
C THR A 64 -12.85 8.31 2.76
N ASN A 65 -13.69 8.22 1.73
CA ASN A 65 -14.34 6.97 1.34
C ASN A 65 -13.32 5.91 0.91
N LEU A 66 -12.29 6.28 0.14
CA LEU A 66 -11.21 5.37 -0.24
C LEU A 66 -10.46 4.85 0.99
N TYR A 67 -10.15 5.72 1.94
CA TYR A 67 -9.48 5.36 3.18
C TYR A 67 -10.31 4.37 4.01
N GLU A 68 -11.60 4.66 4.21
CA GLU A 68 -12.50 3.79 4.97
C GLU A 68 -12.79 2.47 4.25
N ASN A 69 -12.88 2.46 2.92
CA ASN A 69 -13.02 1.24 2.14
C ASN A 69 -11.77 0.35 2.27
N THR A 70 -10.58 0.94 2.32
CA THR A 70 -9.33 0.21 2.58
C THR A 70 -9.36 -0.43 3.96
N ARG A 71 -9.81 0.30 4.98
CA ARG A 71 -10.00 -0.24 6.35
C ARG A 71 -10.91 -1.47 6.33
N THR A 72 -12.03 -1.38 5.65
CA THR A 72 -12.97 -2.50 5.51
C THR A 72 -12.36 -3.69 4.76
N SER A 73 -11.58 -3.44 3.73
CA SER A 73 -10.89 -4.50 2.98
C SER A 73 -9.87 -5.23 3.84
N VAL A 74 -9.09 -4.50 4.62
CA VAL A 74 -8.13 -5.10 5.56
C VAL A 74 -8.86 -5.90 6.65
N GLN A 75 -9.92 -5.34 7.22
CA GLN A 75 -10.75 -6.03 8.19
C GLN A 75 -11.23 -7.39 7.69
N LYS A 76 -11.74 -7.44 6.47
CA LYS A 76 -12.20 -8.70 5.85
C LYS A 76 -11.05 -9.66 5.58
N TYR A 77 -9.92 -9.15 5.10
CA TYR A 77 -8.76 -9.97 4.77
C TYR A 77 -8.20 -10.71 5.98
N ILE A 78 -8.11 -10.03 7.13
CA ILE A 78 -7.60 -10.65 8.37
C ILE A 78 -8.72 -11.27 9.24
N ASN A 79 -9.97 -11.25 8.77
CA ASN A 79 -11.12 -11.77 9.48
C ASN A 79 -11.34 -11.12 10.85
N ALA A 80 -11.10 -9.82 10.98
CA ALA A 80 -11.43 -9.07 12.18
C ALA A 80 -12.95 -8.90 12.30
N LYS A 81 -13.46 -8.80 13.52
CA LYS A 81 -14.90 -8.69 13.77
C LYS A 81 -15.46 -7.34 13.36
N ASP A 82 -14.68 -6.27 13.58
CA ASP A 82 -15.10 -4.90 13.33
C ASP A 82 -13.98 -4.11 12.64
N LYS A 83 -14.34 -3.20 11.73
CA LYS A 83 -13.38 -2.33 11.05
C LYS A 83 -12.62 -1.41 12.00
N ASN A 84 -13.20 -1.11 13.17
CA ASN A 84 -12.55 -0.28 14.20
C ASN A 84 -11.37 -0.98 14.89
N GLU A 85 -11.22 -2.28 14.69
CA GLU A 85 -10.02 -3.02 15.11
C GLU A 85 -8.80 -2.72 14.22
N ILE A 86 -9.02 -2.09 13.06
CA ILE A 86 -7.97 -1.76 12.10
C ILE A 86 -7.48 -0.34 12.35
N VAL A 87 -6.22 -0.21 12.73
CA VAL A 87 -5.56 1.08 12.95
C VAL A 87 -4.34 1.18 12.03
N PHE A 88 -4.34 2.18 11.14
CA PHE A 88 -3.21 2.44 10.27
C PHE A 88 -2.15 3.27 10.99
N THR A 89 -0.90 2.80 10.95
CA THR A 89 0.25 3.48 11.56
C THR A 89 1.36 3.65 10.53
N LYS A 90 2.35 4.47 10.87
CA LYS A 90 3.54 4.67 10.02
C LYS A 90 4.49 3.46 10.04
N GLY A 91 4.33 2.58 10.99
CA GLY A 91 5.15 1.38 11.17
C GLY A 91 5.05 0.86 12.60
N ALA A 92 5.67 -0.28 12.87
CA ALA A 92 5.59 -0.96 14.17
C ALA A 92 6.05 -0.08 15.35
N LYS A 93 7.04 0.77 15.15
CA LYS A 93 7.52 1.69 16.20
C LYS A 93 6.49 2.73 16.64
N ALA A 94 5.58 3.12 15.76
CA ALA A 94 4.55 4.10 16.08
C ALA A 94 3.52 3.58 17.11
N ILE A 95 3.38 2.27 17.22
CA ILE A 95 2.47 1.64 18.18
C ILE A 95 2.96 1.86 19.61
N HIS A 96 4.27 1.81 19.85
CA HIS A 96 4.88 2.02 21.19
C HIS A 96 4.83 3.46 21.66
N GLN A 97 4.67 4.44 20.78
CA GLN A 97 4.61 5.88 21.12
C GLN A 97 3.20 6.34 21.48
N ALA A 98 2.19 5.52 21.24
CA ALA A 98 0.79 5.82 21.48
C ALA A 98 0.25 5.28 22.82
N GLN A 99 1.12 4.68 23.67
CA GLN A 99 0.78 4.17 24.99
C GLN A 99 1.10 5.17 26.08
#